data_0747db9b516cdbc470fb24ceb36cebfc
#
_entry.id   0747db9b516cdbc470fb24ceb36cebfc
#
_cell.length_a   1.000
_cell.length_b   1.000
_cell.length_c   1.000
_cell.angle_alpha   90.00
_cell.angle_beta   90.00
_cell.angle_gamma   90.00
#
_symmetry.space_group_name_H-M   'P 1'
#
loop_
_entity.id
_entity.type
_entity.pdbx_description
1 polymer ?
#
loop_
_entity_poly.entity_id
_entity_poly.type
_entity_poly.pdbx_seq_one_letter_code
_entity_poly.pdbx_strand_id
1 'polypeptide(L)'
;MSSPKQSQSASLFLCVTFVPNERLATAVLRLVSSFCGQVLDDANVSSRFYMAAHELAENITKYSTGPRVSLELALEEDESSHIMKIRARNEASPERLREVERRLMALKTASDPVKHYDDLITETAMIDGISGLGLARVRAEGGLDMDYTIEGNELTIIAHAPIERWGASGQVGG
;
A
#
# COMPACT_ATOMS: atom_id res chain seq x y z
N MET A 1 -37.92 13.51 -2.64
CA MET A 1 -36.69 13.39 -1.86
C MET A 1 -36.14 12.00 -2.10
N SER A 2 -35.25 11.87 -3.06
CA SER A 2 -34.64 10.58 -3.40
C SER A 2 -33.39 10.41 -2.54
N SER A 3 -33.43 9.42 -1.65
CA SER A 3 -32.25 8.98 -0.90
C SER A 3 -31.16 8.52 -1.88
N PRO A 4 -29.88 8.89 -1.68
CA PRO A 4 -28.81 8.34 -2.49
C PRO A 4 -28.76 6.83 -2.21
N LYS A 5 -28.93 6.01 -3.25
CA LYS A 5 -28.58 4.60 -3.22
C LYS A 5 -27.07 4.53 -2.94
N GLN A 6 -26.71 4.17 -1.72
CA GLN A 6 -25.38 3.63 -1.45
C GLN A 6 -25.26 2.36 -2.28
N SER A 7 -24.52 2.45 -3.37
CA SER A 7 -24.00 1.30 -4.08
C SER A 7 -23.11 0.56 -3.07
N GLN A 8 -23.60 -0.54 -2.50
CA GLN A 8 -22.78 -1.48 -1.77
C GLN A 8 -21.97 -2.21 -2.85
N SER A 9 -20.80 -1.67 -3.18
CA SER A 9 -19.81 -2.41 -3.94
C SER A 9 -19.35 -3.60 -3.10
N ALA A 10 -19.39 -4.78 -3.68
CA ALA A 10 -18.82 -5.97 -3.03
C ALA A 10 -17.32 -5.73 -2.90
N SER A 11 -16.85 -5.54 -1.68
CA SER A 11 -15.43 -5.33 -1.39
C SER A 11 -14.87 -6.60 -0.74
N LEU A 12 -13.83 -7.14 -1.34
CA LEU A 12 -12.99 -8.13 -0.65
C LEU A 12 -11.90 -7.37 0.10
N PHE A 13 -11.71 -7.68 1.37
CA PHE A 13 -10.66 -7.05 2.16
C PHE A 13 -10.02 -7.99 3.17
N LEU A 14 -8.76 -7.74 3.44
CA LEU A 14 -7.98 -8.31 4.53
C LEU A 14 -7.50 -7.14 5.39
N CYS A 15 -7.81 -7.13 6.67
CA CYS A 15 -7.32 -6.14 7.60
C CYS A 15 -6.66 -6.84 8.80
N VAL A 16 -5.43 -6.47 9.10
CA VAL A 16 -4.67 -7.04 10.22
C VAL A 16 -4.08 -5.91 11.06
N THR A 17 -4.35 -5.94 12.35
CA THR A 17 -3.73 -5.06 13.34
C THR A 17 -2.78 -5.87 14.21
N PHE A 18 -1.55 -5.39 14.38
CA PHE A 18 -0.53 -6.12 15.11
C PHE A 18 0.43 -5.17 15.86
N VAL A 19 1.17 -5.71 16.81
CA VAL A 19 2.25 -4.99 17.49
C VAL A 19 3.41 -4.81 16.50
N PRO A 20 4.01 -3.61 16.36
CA PRO A 20 5.13 -3.38 15.43
C PRO A 20 6.34 -4.25 15.82
N ASN A 21 6.51 -5.34 15.09
CA ASN A 21 7.54 -6.35 15.30
C ASN A 21 7.82 -7.08 13.99
N GLU A 22 9.08 -7.26 13.64
CA GLU A 22 9.50 -7.87 12.36
C GLU A 22 8.97 -9.30 12.15
N ARG A 23 8.91 -10.11 13.22
CA ARG A 23 8.37 -11.48 13.11
C ARG A 23 6.88 -11.49 12.82
N LEU A 24 6.13 -10.57 13.44
CA LEU A 24 4.69 -10.42 13.18
C LEU A 24 4.46 -9.83 11.79
N ALA A 25 5.25 -8.83 11.38
CA ALA A 25 5.19 -8.31 10.01
C ALA A 25 5.41 -9.42 8.97
N THR A 26 6.40 -10.29 9.18
CA THR A 26 6.63 -11.45 8.31
C THR A 26 5.44 -12.41 8.26
N ALA A 27 4.81 -12.68 9.41
CA ALA A 27 3.60 -13.52 9.45
C ALA A 27 2.42 -12.86 8.72
N VAL A 28 2.22 -11.57 8.89
CA VAL A 28 1.19 -10.80 8.17
C VAL A 28 1.44 -10.83 6.66
N LEU A 29 2.70 -10.67 6.22
CA LEU A 29 3.05 -10.71 4.80
C LEU A 29 2.79 -12.08 4.15
N ARG A 30 2.85 -13.18 4.91
CA ARG A 30 2.42 -14.49 4.40
C ARG A 30 0.90 -14.53 4.14
N LEU A 31 0.10 -13.91 5.02
CA LEU A 31 -1.35 -13.77 4.80
C LEU A 31 -1.62 -12.88 3.57
N VAL A 32 -0.88 -11.78 3.42
CA VAL A 32 -0.98 -10.90 2.25
C VAL A 32 -0.66 -11.66 0.95
N SER A 33 0.42 -12.45 0.94
CA SER A 33 0.79 -13.27 -0.22
C SER A 33 -0.32 -14.25 -0.59
N SER A 34 -0.89 -14.92 0.41
CA SER A 34 -2.02 -15.83 0.20
C SER A 34 -3.25 -15.09 -0.32
N PHE A 35 -3.58 -13.95 0.26
CA PHE A 35 -4.71 -13.11 -0.17
C PHE A 35 -4.55 -12.66 -1.63
N CYS A 36 -3.40 -12.08 -1.98
CA CYS A 36 -3.14 -11.63 -3.35
C CYS A 36 -3.24 -12.80 -4.34
N GLY A 37 -2.69 -13.96 -4.01
CA GLY A 37 -2.74 -15.15 -4.87
C GLY A 37 -4.13 -15.77 -5.02
N GLN A 38 -5.07 -15.49 -4.10
CA GLN A 38 -6.47 -15.95 -4.20
C GLN A 38 -7.37 -14.94 -4.90
N VAL A 39 -7.01 -13.67 -4.83
CA VAL A 39 -7.85 -12.56 -5.25
C VAL A 39 -7.46 -12.03 -6.63
N LEU A 40 -6.20 -12.17 -7.02
CA LEU A 40 -5.65 -11.63 -8.26
C LEU A 40 -5.21 -12.77 -9.17
N ASP A 41 -5.84 -12.88 -10.34
CA ASP A 41 -5.52 -13.93 -11.33
C ASP A 41 -4.18 -13.71 -12.03
N ASP A 42 -3.73 -12.45 -12.16
CA ASP A 42 -2.47 -12.10 -12.79
C ASP A 42 -1.31 -12.15 -11.77
N ALA A 43 -0.36 -13.03 -12.00
CA ALA A 43 0.80 -13.20 -11.14
C ALA A 43 1.69 -11.95 -11.06
N ASN A 44 1.79 -11.14 -12.12
CA ASN A 44 2.56 -9.89 -12.11
C ASN A 44 1.86 -8.85 -11.25
N VAL A 45 0.53 -8.73 -11.39
CA VAL A 45 -0.27 -7.83 -10.55
C VAL A 45 -0.17 -8.26 -9.09
N SER A 46 -0.34 -9.55 -8.79
CA SER A 46 -0.18 -10.11 -7.44
C SER A 46 1.19 -9.79 -6.85
N SER A 47 2.26 -9.98 -7.61
CA SER A 47 3.64 -9.69 -7.18
C SER A 47 3.87 -8.20 -6.88
N ARG A 48 3.34 -7.30 -7.71
CA ARG A 48 3.44 -5.85 -7.51
C ARG A 48 2.74 -5.39 -6.22
N PHE A 49 1.52 -5.90 -5.97
CA PHE A 49 0.79 -5.59 -4.75
C PHE A 49 1.44 -6.19 -3.50
N TYR A 50 1.96 -7.42 -3.60
CA TYR A 50 2.73 -8.03 -2.52
C TYR A 50 3.98 -7.21 -2.18
N MET A 51 4.76 -6.80 -3.18
CA MET A 51 5.93 -5.95 -2.98
C MET A 51 5.56 -4.62 -2.32
N ALA A 52 4.51 -3.97 -2.77
CA ALA A 52 4.02 -2.73 -2.17
C ALA A 52 3.58 -2.94 -0.70
N ALA A 53 2.86 -4.01 -0.41
CA ALA A 53 2.46 -4.35 0.95
C ALA A 53 3.67 -4.63 1.86
N HIS A 54 4.72 -5.27 1.31
CA HIS A 54 5.97 -5.52 2.01
C HIS A 54 6.67 -4.21 2.42
N GLU A 55 6.87 -3.29 1.46
CA GLU A 55 7.49 -1.99 1.73
C GLU A 55 6.70 -1.17 2.76
N LEU A 56 5.37 -1.17 2.65
CA LEU A 56 4.51 -0.46 3.59
C LEU A 56 4.51 -1.11 4.99
N ALA A 57 4.49 -2.44 5.07
CA ALA A 57 4.55 -3.17 6.34
C ALA A 57 5.88 -2.95 7.07
N GLU A 58 7.00 -2.92 6.34
CA GLU A 58 8.31 -2.57 6.90
C GLU A 58 8.31 -1.14 7.44
N ASN A 59 7.77 -0.18 6.69
CA ASN A 59 7.71 1.21 7.10
C ASN A 59 6.92 1.39 8.39
N ILE A 60 5.68 0.85 8.49
CA ILE A 60 4.88 0.99 9.70
C ILE A 60 5.50 0.26 10.89
N THR A 61 6.19 -0.86 10.67
CA THR A 61 6.87 -1.61 11.72
C THR A 61 8.09 -0.87 12.25
N LYS A 62 8.90 -0.32 11.36
CA LYS A 62 10.16 0.35 11.71
C LYS A 62 9.96 1.72 12.35
N TYR A 63 8.94 2.46 11.93
CA TYR A 63 8.79 3.87 12.30
C TYR A 63 7.61 4.18 13.22
N SER A 64 6.89 3.15 13.67
CA SER A 64 5.82 3.34 14.64
C SER A 64 6.35 3.76 16.00
N THR A 65 5.70 4.76 16.59
CA THR A 65 5.86 5.13 18.01
C THR A 65 4.70 4.62 18.86
N GLY A 66 3.64 4.14 18.22
CA GLY A 66 2.46 3.59 18.88
C GLY A 66 2.56 2.09 19.15
N PRO A 67 1.67 1.57 20.01
CA PRO A 67 1.67 0.16 20.40
C PRO A 67 1.14 -0.78 19.31
N ARG A 68 0.50 -0.25 18.28
CA ARG A 68 -0.13 -1.04 17.22
C ARG A 68 0.04 -0.38 15.86
N VAL A 69 0.10 -1.24 14.84
CA VAL A 69 0.07 -0.86 13.43
C VAL A 69 -0.99 -1.67 12.73
N SER A 70 -1.51 -1.18 11.62
CA SER A 70 -2.45 -1.95 10.80
C SER A 70 -2.08 -1.93 9.33
N LEU A 71 -2.32 -3.05 8.67
CA LEU A 71 -2.21 -3.21 7.24
C LEU A 71 -3.53 -3.74 6.71
N GLU A 72 -4.10 -3.06 5.73
CA GLU A 72 -5.34 -3.43 5.07
C GLU A 72 -5.12 -3.54 3.57
N LEU A 73 -5.64 -4.59 2.98
CA LEU A 73 -5.77 -4.75 1.54
C LEU A 73 -7.25 -4.81 1.21
N ALA A 74 -7.68 -4.03 0.25
CA ALA A 74 -9.06 -3.98 -0.19
C ALA A 74 -9.12 -4.02 -1.72
N LEU A 75 -10.01 -4.86 -2.24
CA LEU A 75 -10.44 -4.83 -3.62
C LEU A 75 -11.79 -4.15 -3.66
N GLU A 76 -11.85 -2.96 -4.21
CA GLU A 76 -13.07 -2.19 -4.37
C GLU A 76 -13.56 -2.31 -5.82
N GLU A 77 -14.86 -2.57 -5.97
CA GLU A 77 -15.52 -2.59 -7.28
C GLU A 77 -16.24 -1.26 -7.50
N ASP A 78 -15.98 -0.64 -8.63
CA ASP A 78 -16.76 0.46 -9.17
C ASP A 78 -17.47 -0.02 -10.45
N GLU A 79 -18.47 0.70 -10.95
CA GLU A 79 -19.33 0.30 -12.08
C GLU A 79 -18.57 -0.17 -13.32
N SER A 80 -17.32 0.27 -13.51
CA SER A 80 -16.50 -0.02 -14.69
C SER A 80 -15.08 -0.50 -14.41
N SER A 81 -14.65 -0.51 -13.14
CA SER A 81 -13.27 -0.81 -12.78
C SER A 81 -13.15 -1.48 -11.41
N HIS A 82 -12.07 -2.22 -11.23
CA HIS A 82 -11.66 -2.75 -9.95
C HIS A 82 -10.42 -1.98 -9.49
N ILE A 83 -10.41 -1.54 -8.23
CA ILE A 83 -9.28 -0.84 -7.65
C ILE A 83 -8.78 -1.64 -6.46
N MET A 84 -7.53 -2.07 -6.55
CA MET A 84 -6.85 -2.63 -5.39
C MET A 84 -6.21 -1.50 -4.59
N LYS A 85 -6.43 -1.53 -3.27
CA LYS A 85 -5.87 -0.57 -2.31
C LYS A 85 -5.13 -1.28 -1.20
N ILE A 86 -4.02 -0.70 -0.78
CA ILE A 86 -3.29 -1.08 0.42
C ILE A 86 -3.25 0.13 1.33
N ARG A 87 -3.72 -0.02 2.56
CA ARG A 87 -3.64 1.02 3.60
C ARG A 87 -2.72 0.56 4.71
N ALA A 88 -1.70 1.33 5.01
CA ALA A 88 -0.78 1.08 6.10
C ALA A 88 -0.87 2.23 7.10
N ARG A 89 -1.14 1.89 8.37
CA ARG A 89 -1.41 2.87 9.42
C ARG A 89 -0.51 2.66 10.63
N ASN A 90 0.06 3.76 11.11
CA ASN A 90 0.85 3.78 12.34
C ASN A 90 0.84 5.17 12.98
N GLU A 91 1.15 5.23 14.27
CA GLU A 91 1.52 6.48 14.92
C GLU A 91 3.00 6.77 14.68
N ALA A 92 3.36 8.04 14.50
CA ALA A 92 4.73 8.47 14.29
C ALA A 92 5.02 9.80 14.97
N SER A 93 6.30 10.08 15.23
CA SER A 93 6.71 11.35 15.80
C SER A 93 6.44 12.53 14.84
N PRO A 94 6.24 13.76 15.37
CA PRO A 94 6.02 14.92 14.52
C PRO A 94 7.13 15.15 13.49
N GLU A 95 8.39 14.86 13.84
CA GLU A 95 9.53 14.97 12.92
C GLU A 95 9.39 13.99 11.76
N ARG A 96 9.01 12.75 12.09
CA ARG A 96 8.83 11.69 11.11
C ARG A 96 7.64 11.97 10.19
N LEU A 97 6.54 12.47 10.73
CA LEU A 97 5.37 12.87 9.94
C LEU A 97 5.74 13.92 8.89
N ARG A 98 6.46 14.98 9.28
CA ARG A 98 6.94 16.01 8.34
C ARG A 98 7.88 15.46 7.27
N GLU A 99 8.75 14.54 7.65
CA GLU A 99 9.69 13.92 6.70
C GLU A 99 8.94 13.07 5.67
N VAL A 100 8.03 12.21 6.12
CA VAL A 100 7.24 11.34 5.24
C VAL A 100 6.33 12.15 4.32
N GLU A 101 5.67 13.19 4.86
CA GLU A 101 4.84 14.09 4.08
C GLU A 101 5.62 14.73 2.92
N ARG A 102 6.79 15.30 3.22
CA ARG A 102 7.66 15.89 2.21
C ARG A 102 8.04 14.88 1.11
N ARG A 103 8.34 13.63 1.49
CA ARG A 103 8.70 12.57 0.54
C ARG A 103 7.52 12.14 -0.31
N LEU A 104 6.36 11.96 0.29
CA LEU A 104 5.15 11.59 -0.43
C LEU A 104 4.72 12.69 -1.40
N MET A 105 4.86 13.97 -1.01
CA MET A 105 4.64 15.09 -1.92
C MET A 105 5.61 15.07 -3.10
N ALA A 106 6.91 14.83 -2.87
CA ALA A 106 7.90 14.70 -3.95
C ALA A 106 7.56 13.54 -4.89
N LEU A 107 7.14 12.40 -4.35
CA LEU A 107 6.69 11.25 -5.14
C LEU A 107 5.45 11.58 -5.99
N LYS A 108 4.46 12.28 -5.42
CA LYS A 108 3.24 12.67 -6.16
C LYS A 108 3.51 13.62 -7.31
N THR A 109 4.48 14.52 -7.13
CA THR A 109 4.82 15.55 -8.13
C THR A 109 5.84 15.09 -9.16
N ALA A 110 6.52 13.98 -8.94
CA ALA A 110 7.47 13.44 -9.90
C ALA A 110 6.75 13.02 -11.20
N SER A 111 7.15 13.65 -12.31
CA SER A 111 6.61 13.36 -13.64
C SER A 111 7.06 12.00 -14.17
N ASP A 112 8.24 11.53 -13.74
CA ASP A 112 8.81 10.23 -14.07
C ASP A 112 9.19 9.50 -12.77
N PRO A 113 8.34 8.59 -12.29
CA PRO A 113 8.60 7.84 -11.06
C PRO A 113 9.85 6.95 -11.12
N VAL A 114 10.16 6.37 -12.27
CA VAL A 114 11.33 5.49 -12.44
C VAL A 114 12.61 6.31 -12.32
N LYS A 115 12.69 7.43 -13.06
CA LYS A 115 13.83 8.34 -12.96
C LYS A 115 14.01 8.87 -11.54
N HIS A 116 12.92 9.25 -10.87
CA HIS A 116 12.98 9.72 -9.49
C HIS A 116 13.53 8.65 -8.52
N TYR A 117 13.15 7.40 -8.72
CA TYR A 117 13.66 6.27 -7.95
C TYR A 117 15.15 6.03 -8.20
N ASP A 118 15.60 6.07 -9.46
CA ASP A 118 17.01 5.92 -9.84
C ASP A 118 17.87 7.04 -9.26
N ASP A 119 17.38 8.28 -9.29
CA ASP A 119 18.05 9.44 -8.69
C ASP A 119 18.20 9.22 -7.17
N LEU A 120 17.14 8.77 -6.47
CA LEU A 120 17.19 8.45 -5.05
C LEU A 120 18.18 7.33 -4.72
N ILE A 121 18.23 6.27 -5.50
CA ILE A 121 19.22 5.18 -5.33
C ILE A 121 20.62 5.76 -5.39
N THR A 122 20.89 6.61 -6.37
CA THR A 122 22.22 7.22 -6.56
C THR A 122 22.59 8.15 -5.40
N GLU A 123 21.66 8.97 -4.94
CA GLU A 123 21.86 9.87 -3.80
C GLU A 123 22.07 9.11 -2.48
N THR A 124 21.37 8.00 -2.30
CA THR A 124 21.40 7.22 -1.04
C THR A 124 22.49 6.18 -0.99
N ALA A 125 23.12 5.84 -2.11
CA ALA A 125 24.23 4.88 -2.16
C ALA A 125 25.44 5.26 -1.27
N MET A 126 25.53 6.52 -0.87
CA MET A 126 26.59 7.07 -0.02
C MET A 126 26.17 7.26 1.46
N ILE A 127 24.91 7.00 1.81
CA ILE A 127 24.37 7.35 3.12
C ILE A 127 23.60 6.16 3.70
N ASP A 128 24.16 5.51 4.70
CA ASP A 128 23.50 4.43 5.43
C ASP A 128 22.20 4.91 6.11
N GLY A 129 21.11 4.18 5.93
CA GLY A 129 19.89 4.32 6.71
C GLY A 129 18.82 5.28 6.16
N ILE A 130 18.90 5.74 4.91
CA ILE A 130 17.85 6.59 4.35
C ILE A 130 16.61 5.75 4.03
N SER A 131 15.55 6.01 4.79
CA SER A 131 14.23 5.47 4.50
C SER A 131 13.53 6.35 3.45
N GLY A 132 12.99 5.78 2.44
CA GLY A 132 12.27 6.49 1.38
C GLY A 132 12.36 5.78 0.04
N LEU A 133 13.38 4.94 -0.11
CA LEU A 133 13.51 4.07 -1.29
C LEU A 133 12.31 3.14 -1.45
N GLY A 134 11.82 2.57 -0.35
CA GLY A 134 10.67 1.66 -0.40
C GLY A 134 9.40 2.32 -0.95
N LEU A 135 9.08 3.54 -0.53
CA LEU A 135 7.93 4.28 -1.06
C LEU A 135 8.12 4.65 -2.54
N ALA A 136 9.32 5.07 -2.92
CA ALA A 136 9.64 5.36 -4.32
C ALA A 136 9.55 4.10 -5.19
N ARG A 137 10.01 2.96 -4.67
CA ARG A 137 9.90 1.65 -5.32
C ARG A 137 8.46 1.22 -5.56
N VAL A 138 7.57 1.42 -4.58
CA VAL A 138 6.13 1.14 -4.71
C VAL A 138 5.56 1.86 -5.93
N ARG A 139 5.95 3.11 -6.15
CA ARG A 139 5.48 3.88 -7.30
C ARG A 139 6.19 3.49 -8.60
N ALA A 140 7.51 3.39 -8.59
CA ALA A 140 8.31 3.14 -9.78
C ALA A 140 8.17 1.70 -10.32
N GLU A 141 8.39 0.70 -9.47
CA GLU A 141 8.32 -0.72 -9.86
C GLU A 141 6.91 -1.28 -9.69
N GLY A 142 6.21 -0.87 -8.63
CA GLY A 142 4.84 -1.29 -8.36
C GLY A 142 3.82 -0.67 -9.33
N GLY A 143 4.08 0.54 -9.80
CA GLY A 143 3.14 1.30 -10.62
C GLY A 143 1.86 1.64 -9.86
N LEU A 144 1.96 1.80 -8.52
CA LEU A 144 0.84 2.20 -7.68
C LEU A 144 0.90 3.70 -7.42
N ASP A 145 -0.24 4.35 -7.51
CA ASP A 145 -0.39 5.72 -7.03
C ASP A 145 -0.45 5.73 -5.50
N MET A 146 0.01 6.83 -4.91
CA MET A 146 0.10 6.94 -3.45
C MET A 146 -0.60 8.18 -2.95
N ASP A 147 -1.38 8.00 -1.89
CA ASP A 147 -2.00 9.05 -1.09
C ASP A 147 -1.66 8.85 0.40
N TYR A 148 -1.93 9.86 1.19
CA TYR A 148 -1.76 9.80 2.64
C TYR A 148 -2.73 10.70 3.37
N THR A 149 -2.98 10.37 4.63
CA THR A 149 -3.65 11.23 5.60
C THR A 149 -2.87 11.28 6.90
N ILE A 150 -2.90 12.43 7.57
CA ILE A 150 -2.30 12.64 8.89
C ILE A 150 -3.39 13.19 9.80
N GLU A 151 -3.69 12.47 10.87
CA GLU A 151 -4.66 12.85 11.90
C GLU A 151 -3.99 12.81 13.28
N GLY A 152 -3.62 13.98 13.81
CA GLY A 152 -2.77 14.04 15.01
C GLY A 152 -1.39 13.43 14.75
N ASN A 153 -1.06 12.35 15.44
CA ASN A 153 0.18 11.55 15.21
C ASN A 153 -0.07 10.30 14.38
N GLU A 154 -1.27 10.05 13.92
CA GLU A 154 -1.57 8.90 13.08
C GLU A 154 -1.33 9.22 11.62
N LEU A 155 -0.49 8.42 10.98
CA LEU A 155 -0.21 8.43 9.55
C LEU A 155 -0.92 7.22 8.91
N THR A 156 -1.67 7.47 7.85
CA THR A 156 -2.14 6.43 6.95
C THR A 156 -1.57 6.67 5.56
N ILE A 157 -0.81 5.71 5.04
CA ILE A 157 -0.35 5.70 3.64
C ILE A 157 -1.27 4.77 2.86
N ILE A 158 -1.69 5.22 1.69
CA ILE A 158 -2.57 4.49 0.78
C ILE A 158 -1.85 4.30 -0.55
N ALA A 159 -1.60 3.06 -0.95
CA ALA A 159 -1.13 2.72 -2.28
C ALA A 159 -2.27 2.06 -3.05
N HIS A 160 -2.50 2.47 -4.29
CA HIS A 160 -3.60 1.95 -5.07
C HIS A 160 -3.30 1.91 -6.58
N ALA A 161 -3.94 0.99 -7.27
CA ALA A 161 -3.93 0.95 -8.73
C ALA A 161 -5.22 0.31 -9.25
N PRO A 162 -5.71 0.74 -10.43
CA PRO A 162 -6.73 -0.01 -11.14
C PRO A 162 -6.17 -1.38 -11.54
N ILE A 163 -7.02 -2.41 -11.45
CA ILE A 163 -6.71 -3.72 -11.97
C ILE A 163 -7.67 -4.03 -13.12
N GLU A 164 -7.11 -4.41 -14.26
CA GLU A 164 -7.91 -4.85 -15.39
C GLU A 164 -8.50 -6.21 -15.06
N ARG A 165 -9.81 -6.23 -14.91
CA ARG A 165 -10.68 -7.38 -14.78
C ARG A 165 -10.20 -8.51 -13.88
N TRP A 166 -10.81 -8.61 -12.74
CA TRP A 166 -11.01 -9.89 -12.05
C TRP A 166 -11.63 -10.87 -13.06
N GLY A 167 -10.95 -11.97 -13.31
CA GLY A 167 -11.44 -13.00 -14.20
C GLY A 167 -12.79 -13.52 -13.76
N ALA A 168 -13.78 -13.30 -14.59
CA ALA A 168 -15.09 -13.94 -14.50
C ALA A 168 -14.99 -15.41 -14.91
N SER A 169 -14.10 -16.18 -14.28
CA SER A 169 -13.96 -17.63 -14.47
C SER A 169 -14.46 -18.44 -13.29
N GLY A 170 -15.34 -17.86 -12.48
CA GLY A 170 -16.10 -18.56 -11.47
C GLY A 170 -17.45 -19.07 -11.95
N GLN A 171 -17.57 -19.58 -13.17
CA GLN A 171 -18.67 -20.48 -13.49
C GLN A 171 -18.36 -21.84 -12.85
N VAL A 172 -18.86 -22.04 -11.65
CA VAL A 172 -19.05 -23.35 -11.08
C VAL A 172 -20.04 -24.05 -12.00
N GLY A 173 -19.53 -24.93 -12.86
CA GLY A 173 -20.35 -25.87 -13.60
C GLY A 173 -21.09 -26.76 -12.61
N GLY A 174 -22.41 -26.78 -12.76
CA GLY A 174 -23.30 -27.66 -12.02
C GLY A 174 -23.10 -29.14 -12.34
#